data_5a7dcbffbcd2e55bb297a88a27a3a0b8
#
_entry.id   5a7dcbffbcd2e55bb297a88a27a3a0b8
#
_cell.length_a   1.000
_cell.length_b   1.000
_cell.length_c   1.000
_cell.angle_alpha   90.00
_cell.angle_beta   90.00
_cell.angle_gamma   90.00
#
_symmetry.space_group_name_H-M   'P 1'
#
loop_
_entity.id
_entity.type
_entity.pdbx_description
1 polymer ?
#
loop_
_entity_poly.entity_id
_entity_poly.type
_entity_poly.pdbx_seq_one_letter_code
_entity_poly.pdbx_strand_id
1 'polypeptide(L)'
;MLHHHYFETLAAVRKVEKKHQLDQLDLPARAILEFIGIAEAERRVLNVSDIVKQSGVGTPPTVYKYIAHLERVGLIRCRTSKADRRQKLVRLSPVAQRAFFRMGEVLQ
;
A
#
# COMPACT_ATOMS: atom_id res chain seq x y z
N MET A 1 30.91 -4.29 -5.18
CA MET A 1 30.58 -2.88 -4.93
C MET A 1 29.23 -2.74 -4.26
N LEU A 2 29.11 -1.82 -3.30
CA LEU A 2 27.89 -1.65 -2.51
C LEU A 2 26.68 -1.28 -3.38
N HIS A 3 26.89 -0.43 -4.41
CA HIS A 3 25.80 -0.05 -5.29
C HIS A 3 25.26 -1.22 -6.12
N HIS A 4 26.11 -2.19 -6.47
CA HIS A 4 25.65 -3.38 -7.18
C HIS A 4 24.69 -4.20 -6.33
N HIS A 5 24.99 -4.31 -5.02
CA HIS A 5 24.10 -5.02 -4.11
C HIS A 5 22.71 -4.38 -4.07
N TYR A 6 22.66 -3.04 -4.03
CA TYR A 6 21.38 -2.34 -4.06
C TYR A 6 20.58 -2.69 -5.32
N PHE A 7 21.23 -2.66 -6.49
CA PHE A 7 20.52 -2.95 -7.74
C PHE A 7 20.14 -4.41 -7.90
N GLU A 8 20.95 -5.33 -7.38
CA GLU A 8 20.59 -6.74 -7.34
C GLU A 8 19.33 -6.94 -6.49
N THR A 9 19.27 -6.30 -5.32
CA THR A 9 18.12 -6.36 -4.43
C THR A 9 16.89 -5.74 -5.10
N LEU A 10 17.06 -4.58 -5.73
CA LEU A 10 15.98 -3.92 -6.43
C LEU A 10 15.43 -4.79 -7.57
N ALA A 11 16.31 -5.43 -8.34
CA ALA A 11 15.88 -6.32 -9.40
C ALA A 11 15.07 -7.49 -8.87
N ALA A 12 15.46 -8.05 -7.73
CA ALA A 12 14.72 -9.14 -7.08
C ALA A 12 13.36 -8.66 -6.58
N VAL A 13 13.29 -7.46 -6.00
CA VAL A 13 12.01 -6.86 -5.57
C VAL A 13 11.10 -6.66 -6.79
N ARG A 14 11.64 -6.17 -7.90
CA ARG A 14 10.86 -5.95 -9.13
C ARG A 14 10.26 -7.24 -9.66
N LYS A 15 10.95 -8.38 -9.54
CA LYS A 15 10.41 -9.67 -9.95
C LYS A 15 9.20 -10.05 -9.09
N VAL A 16 9.25 -9.80 -7.79
CA VAL A 16 8.13 -10.07 -6.89
C VAL A 16 6.96 -9.15 -7.23
N GLU A 17 7.23 -7.86 -7.45
CA GLU A 17 6.20 -6.91 -7.85
C GLU A 17 5.46 -7.37 -9.10
N LYS A 18 6.21 -7.81 -10.11
CA LYS A 18 5.62 -8.27 -11.37
C LYS A 18 4.78 -9.52 -11.16
N LYS A 19 5.25 -10.46 -10.35
CA LYS A 19 4.52 -11.68 -10.04
C LYS A 19 3.17 -11.38 -9.40
N HIS A 20 3.10 -10.35 -8.56
CA HIS A 20 1.88 -9.94 -7.87
C HIS A 20 1.16 -8.78 -8.55
N GLN A 21 1.61 -8.38 -9.75
CA GLN A 21 0.99 -7.33 -10.57
C GLN A 21 1.01 -5.94 -9.92
N LEU A 22 1.91 -5.72 -8.96
CA LEU A 22 2.07 -4.40 -8.34
C LEU A 22 2.74 -3.41 -9.28
N ASP A 23 3.48 -3.90 -10.28
CA ASP A 23 4.12 -3.09 -11.31
C ASP A 23 3.12 -2.37 -12.21
N GLN A 24 1.86 -2.79 -12.21
CA GLN A 24 0.80 -2.17 -13.02
C GLN A 24 0.13 -0.99 -12.31
N LEU A 25 0.46 -0.76 -11.04
CA LEU A 25 -0.12 0.36 -10.31
C LEU A 25 0.55 1.68 -10.70
N ASP A 26 -0.25 2.74 -10.81
CA ASP A 26 0.27 4.10 -10.90
C ASP A 26 1.09 4.42 -9.66
N LEU A 27 2.09 5.28 -9.80
CA LEU A 27 2.95 5.66 -8.68
C LEU A 27 2.16 6.19 -7.47
N PRO A 28 1.15 7.06 -7.65
CA PRO A 28 0.36 7.51 -6.49
C PRO A 28 -0.39 6.38 -5.80
N ALA A 29 -0.94 5.44 -6.55
CA ALA A 29 -1.63 4.29 -5.98
C ALA A 29 -0.66 3.44 -5.16
N ARG A 30 0.54 3.20 -5.68
CA ARG A 30 1.58 2.45 -4.99
C ARG A 30 2.01 3.17 -3.72
N ALA A 31 2.14 4.51 -3.77
CA ALA A 31 2.52 5.31 -2.61
C ALA A 31 1.47 5.21 -1.49
N ILE A 32 0.19 5.24 -1.85
CA ILE A 32 -0.89 5.07 -0.87
C ILE A 32 -0.84 3.68 -0.26
N LEU A 33 -0.63 2.66 -1.08
CA LEU A 33 -0.54 1.28 -0.61
C LEU A 33 0.60 1.12 0.40
N GLU A 34 1.76 1.70 0.09
CA GLU A 34 2.91 1.68 1.00
C GLU A 34 2.65 2.46 2.28
N PHE A 35 1.96 3.60 2.18
CA PHE A 35 1.59 4.39 3.36
C PHE A 35 0.74 3.56 4.32
N ILE A 36 -0.23 2.81 3.79
CA ILE A 36 -1.07 1.92 4.59
C ILE A 36 -0.22 0.81 5.22
N GLY A 37 0.66 0.21 4.45
CA GLY A 37 1.54 -0.87 4.94
C GLY A 37 2.46 -0.40 6.05
N ILE A 38 3.03 0.79 5.93
CA ILE A 38 3.89 1.36 6.97
C ILE A 38 3.10 1.58 8.25
N ALA A 39 1.88 2.09 8.15
CA ALA A 39 1.02 2.30 9.31
C ALA A 39 0.72 0.97 10.01
N GLU A 40 0.43 -0.09 9.25
CA GLU A 40 0.19 -1.41 9.83
C GLU A 40 1.44 -1.95 10.53
N ALA A 41 2.63 -1.74 9.95
CA ALA A 41 3.89 -2.14 10.57
C ALA A 41 4.11 -1.39 11.89
N GLU A 42 3.61 -0.18 11.99
CA GLU A 42 3.66 0.64 13.21
C GLU A 42 2.48 0.39 14.14
N ARG A 43 1.63 -0.58 13.82
CA ARG A 43 0.44 -0.94 14.58
C ARG A 43 -0.57 0.21 14.68
N ARG A 44 -0.63 1.04 13.63
CA ARG A 44 -1.63 2.10 13.52
C ARG A 44 -2.70 1.70 12.53
N VAL A 45 -3.95 1.95 12.88
CA VAL A 45 -5.09 1.73 11.99
C VAL A 45 -5.45 3.08 11.37
N LEU A 46 -5.47 3.14 10.05
CA LEU A 46 -5.81 4.36 9.32
C LEU A 46 -7.29 4.36 8.94
N ASN A 47 -7.89 5.54 8.93
CA ASN A 47 -9.15 5.74 8.24
C ASN A 47 -8.90 6.48 6.92
N VAL A 48 -9.92 6.57 6.08
CA VAL A 48 -9.80 7.23 4.78
C VAL A 48 -9.34 8.68 4.94
N SER A 49 -9.87 9.38 5.94
CA SER A 49 -9.50 10.77 6.20
C SER A 49 -8.00 10.92 6.52
N ASP A 50 -7.43 9.98 7.28
CA ASP A 50 -6.00 9.98 7.58
C ASP A 50 -5.17 9.91 6.31
N ILE A 51 -5.56 9.04 5.39
CA ILE A 51 -4.84 8.87 4.12
C ILE A 51 -4.93 10.14 3.29
N VAL A 52 -6.11 10.74 3.22
CA VAL A 52 -6.32 11.99 2.48
C VAL A 52 -5.43 13.12 3.04
N LYS A 53 -5.36 13.22 4.37
CA LYS A 53 -4.63 14.32 5.02
C LYS A 53 -3.14 14.09 5.11
N GLN A 54 -2.68 12.84 5.24
CA GLN A 54 -1.31 12.54 5.64
C GLN A 54 -0.47 11.87 4.56
N SER A 55 -1.07 11.29 3.52
CA SER A 55 -0.30 10.53 2.53
C SER A 55 0.56 11.43 1.62
N GLY A 56 0.18 12.69 1.45
CA GLY A 56 0.93 13.60 0.61
C GLY A 56 0.82 13.33 -0.89
N VAL A 57 -0.11 12.48 -1.31
CA VAL A 57 -0.18 12.00 -2.68
C VAL A 57 -0.86 12.99 -3.63
N GLY A 58 -1.71 13.86 -3.12
CA GLY A 58 -2.39 14.82 -3.97
C GLY A 58 -3.60 15.45 -3.28
N THR A 59 -4.48 16.03 -4.07
CA THR A 59 -5.71 16.64 -3.56
C THR A 59 -6.67 15.57 -3.05
N PRO A 60 -7.62 15.92 -2.17
CA PRO A 60 -8.59 14.94 -1.67
C PRO A 60 -9.33 14.16 -2.76
N PRO A 61 -9.86 14.78 -3.82
CA PRO A 61 -10.52 13.99 -4.88
C PRO A 61 -9.59 12.96 -5.53
N THR A 62 -8.33 13.33 -5.74
CA THR A 62 -7.33 12.42 -6.32
C THR A 62 -7.07 11.24 -5.39
N VAL A 63 -6.90 11.49 -4.10
CA VAL A 63 -6.65 10.45 -3.12
C VAL A 63 -7.85 9.49 -3.02
N TYR A 64 -9.06 10.03 -2.98
CA TYR A 64 -10.26 9.20 -2.94
C TYR A 64 -10.36 8.29 -4.18
N LYS A 65 -10.00 8.82 -5.34
CA LYS A 65 -9.99 8.04 -6.59
C LYS A 65 -9.04 6.84 -6.49
N TYR A 66 -7.85 7.05 -5.97
CA TYR A 66 -6.87 5.96 -5.84
C TYR A 66 -7.25 4.95 -4.76
N ILE A 67 -7.84 5.41 -3.65
CA ILE A 67 -8.35 4.50 -2.63
C ILE A 67 -9.42 3.59 -3.22
N ALA A 68 -10.37 4.17 -3.96
CA ALA A 68 -11.42 3.39 -4.61
C ALA A 68 -10.85 2.39 -5.60
N HIS A 69 -9.82 2.79 -6.36
CA HIS A 69 -9.16 1.90 -7.31
C HIS A 69 -8.47 0.73 -6.59
N LEU A 70 -7.73 1.01 -5.52
CA LEU A 70 -7.03 -0.02 -4.77
C LEU A 70 -8.01 -1.03 -4.14
N GLU A 71 -9.16 -0.55 -3.67
CA GLU A 71 -10.20 -1.43 -3.15
C GLU A 71 -10.78 -2.31 -4.26
N ARG A 72 -11.05 -1.72 -5.41
CA ARG A 72 -11.63 -2.43 -6.55
C ARG A 72 -10.72 -3.54 -7.07
N VAL A 73 -9.40 -3.29 -7.11
CA VAL A 73 -8.44 -4.32 -7.55
C VAL A 73 -8.04 -5.29 -6.44
N GLY A 74 -8.62 -5.15 -5.24
CA GLY A 74 -8.44 -6.12 -4.17
C GLY A 74 -7.15 -6.00 -3.38
N LEU A 75 -6.51 -4.82 -3.37
CA LEU A 75 -5.27 -4.62 -2.63
C LEU A 75 -5.49 -4.01 -1.25
N ILE A 76 -6.63 -3.36 -1.03
CA ILE A 76 -7.01 -2.86 0.28
C ILE A 76 -8.45 -3.26 0.58
N ARG A 77 -8.79 -3.21 1.86
CA ARG A 77 -10.15 -3.42 2.35
C ARG A 77 -10.55 -2.23 3.20
N CYS A 78 -11.77 -1.75 2.96
CA CYS A 78 -12.37 -0.67 3.73
C CYS A 78 -13.50 -1.24 4.56
N ARG A 79 -13.57 -0.85 5.82
CA ARG A 79 -14.58 -1.31 6.76
C ARG A 79 -15.08 -0.13 7.58
N THR A 80 -16.40 -0.04 7.75
CA THR A 80 -16.99 0.97 8.65
C THR A 80 -16.52 0.71 10.07
N SER A 81 -16.08 1.75 10.77
CA SER A 81 -15.66 1.65 12.16
C SER A 81 -16.87 1.38 13.06
N LYS A 82 -16.71 0.42 13.99
CA LYS A 82 -17.75 0.16 14.99
C LYS A 82 -17.86 1.28 16.02
N ALA A 83 -16.72 1.94 16.29
CA ALA A 83 -16.67 3.02 17.26
C ALA A 83 -17.26 4.32 16.72
N ASP A 84 -17.08 4.59 15.42
CA ASP A 84 -17.62 5.78 14.78
C ASP A 84 -18.00 5.42 13.34
N ARG A 85 -19.29 5.27 13.09
CA ARG A 85 -19.82 4.83 11.79
C ARG A 85 -19.56 5.82 10.64
N ARG A 86 -19.13 7.04 10.96
CA ARG A 86 -18.76 8.01 9.94
C ARG A 86 -17.35 7.75 9.38
N GLN A 87 -16.57 6.89 10.03
CA GLN A 87 -15.21 6.57 9.62
C GLN A 87 -15.16 5.24 8.89
N LYS A 88 -14.33 5.18 7.87
CA LYS A 88 -13.99 3.94 7.19
C LYS A 88 -12.53 3.61 7.49
N LEU A 89 -12.31 2.47 8.10
CA LEU A 89 -10.98 1.96 8.39
C LEU A 89 -10.42 1.26 7.15
N VAL A 90 -9.13 1.46 6.89
CA VAL A 90 -8.47 0.93 5.70
C VAL A 90 -7.32 0.02 6.11
N ARG A 91 -7.25 -1.16 5.48
CA ARG A 91 -6.19 -2.13 5.73
C ARG A 91 -5.74 -2.75 4.42
N LEU A 92 -4.51 -3.23 4.39
CA LEU A 92 -4.05 -4.06 3.29
C LEU A 92 -4.89 -5.34 3.24
N SER A 93 -5.22 -5.78 2.03
CA SER A 93 -5.86 -7.09 1.85
C SER A 93 -4.84 -8.20 2.10
N PRO A 94 -5.30 -9.45 2.34
CA PRO A 94 -4.36 -10.59 2.43
C PRO A 94 -3.49 -10.75 1.19
N VAL A 95 -4.01 -10.44 0.00
CA VAL A 95 -3.23 -10.49 -1.24
C VAL A 95 -2.07 -9.50 -1.19
N ALA A 96 -2.33 -8.26 -0.78
CA ALA A 96 -1.28 -7.24 -0.66
C ALA A 96 -0.29 -7.62 0.43
N GLN A 97 -0.77 -8.13 1.57
CA GLN A 97 0.09 -8.56 2.66
C GLN A 97 1.08 -9.64 2.20
N ARG A 98 0.60 -10.62 1.43
CA ARG A 98 1.48 -11.68 0.91
C ARG A 98 2.53 -11.12 -0.04
N ALA A 99 2.14 -10.19 -0.91
CA ALA A 99 3.07 -9.58 -1.85
C ALA A 99 4.20 -8.86 -1.11
N PHE A 100 3.86 -8.03 -0.13
CA PHE A 100 4.86 -7.30 0.64
C PHE A 100 5.69 -8.21 1.53
N PHE A 101 5.10 -9.29 2.05
CA PHE A 101 5.85 -10.30 2.78
C PHE A 101 6.95 -10.91 1.89
N ARG A 102 6.60 -11.26 0.66
CA ARG A 102 7.58 -11.81 -0.30
C ARG A 102 8.66 -10.80 -0.65
N MET A 103 8.30 -9.52 -0.78
CA MET A 103 9.28 -8.47 -1.03
C MET A 103 10.22 -8.31 0.16
N GLY A 104 9.69 -8.42 1.38
CA GLY A 104 10.52 -8.38 2.58
C GLY A 104 11.51 -9.54 2.66
N GLU A 105 11.11 -10.73 2.22
CA GLU A 105 12.01 -11.89 2.18
C GLU A 105 13.23 -11.64 1.29
N VAL A 106 13.04 -10.92 0.19
CA VAL A 106 14.13 -10.61 -0.74
C VAL A 106 15.19 -9.69 -0.11
N LEU A 107 14.77 -8.87 0.86
CA LEU A 107 15.66 -7.90 1.50
C LEU A 107 16.50 -8.49 2.64
N GLN A 108 16.27 -9.72 3.00
CA GLN A 108 17.00 -10.39 4.08
C GLN A 108 18.28 -11.05 3.61
#